data_390b3895ee852c84d1d0924a993dec86
#
_entry.id   390b3895ee852c84d1d0924a993dec86
#
_cell.length_a   1.000
_cell.length_b   1.000
_cell.length_c   1.000
_cell.angle_alpha   90.00
_cell.angle_beta   90.00
_cell.angle_gamma   90.00
#
_symmetry.space_group_name_H-M   'P 1'
#
loop_
_entity.id
_entity.type
_entity.pdbx_description
1 polymer ?
#
loop_
_entity_poly.entity_id
_entity_poly.type
_entity_poly.pdbx_seq_one_letter_code
_entity_poly.pdbx_strand_id
1 'polypeptide(L)'
;YKRQELNGLSNWLLESLGYKVTSYAARFIDRLEEYQIRRHRVMCIELEDKRYLTDVGVNSESPRCPLEMAEGKVQSDGISEYKFSRDPFFGWLLWQKERRKPWKRLFGFTEEPQLDMDFIPACIYTDLHPDSPLNKGKAISVFREDCNITIRGNLLKFYLGGRVKYRYTINTKYDLKGVLWEYFGIAVDYSLPNGGIDRSD
;
A
#
# COMPACT_ATOMS: atom_id res chain seq x y z
N TYR A 1 2.98 9.67 -4.75
CA TYR A 1 3.37 8.34 -5.24
C TYR A 1 2.21 7.37 -5.08
N LYS A 2 1.97 6.54 -6.09
CA LYS A 2 0.89 5.58 -6.11
C LYS A 2 1.39 4.20 -5.70
N ARG A 3 0.45 3.31 -5.41
CA ARG A 3 0.75 1.96 -4.94
C ARG A 3 1.64 1.17 -5.90
N GLN A 4 1.39 1.28 -7.22
CA GLN A 4 2.19 0.63 -8.26
C GLN A 4 3.61 1.21 -8.34
N GLU A 5 3.73 2.53 -8.20
CA GLU A 5 5.03 3.24 -8.23
C GLU A 5 5.89 2.88 -7.02
N LEU A 6 5.31 2.86 -5.81
CA LEU A 6 6.04 2.47 -4.60
C LEU A 6 6.51 1.01 -4.67
N ASN A 7 5.65 0.11 -5.11
CA ASN A 7 6.02 -1.29 -5.28
C ASN A 7 6.98 -1.48 -6.47
N GLY A 8 6.87 -0.67 -7.54
CA GLY A 8 7.84 -0.66 -8.64
C GLY A 8 9.23 -0.23 -8.18
N LEU A 9 9.33 0.85 -7.41
CA LEU A 9 10.59 1.31 -6.82
C LEU A 9 11.19 0.26 -5.87
N SER A 10 10.34 -0.36 -5.04
CA SER A 10 10.77 -1.45 -4.14
C SER A 10 11.25 -2.68 -4.92
N ASN A 11 10.59 -3.03 -6.04
CA ASN A 11 11.02 -4.10 -6.93
C ASN A 11 12.43 -3.83 -7.47
N TRP A 12 12.62 -2.64 -8.06
CA TRP A 12 13.91 -2.22 -8.58
C TRP A 12 15.02 -2.27 -7.53
N LEU A 13 14.73 -1.80 -6.30
CA LEU A 13 15.69 -1.85 -5.19
C LEU A 13 16.05 -3.29 -4.83
N LEU A 14 15.08 -4.18 -4.70
CA LEU A 14 15.30 -5.59 -4.35
C LEU A 14 16.10 -6.33 -5.42
N GLU A 15 15.80 -6.10 -6.71
CA GLU A 15 16.59 -6.64 -7.82
C GLU A 15 18.01 -6.09 -7.82
N SER A 16 18.19 -4.79 -7.54
CA SER A 16 19.52 -4.16 -7.43
C SER A 16 20.36 -4.74 -6.28
N LEU A 17 19.70 -5.25 -5.24
CA LEU A 17 20.33 -5.97 -4.13
C LEU A 17 20.58 -7.46 -4.42
N GLY A 18 20.22 -7.94 -5.62
CA GLY A 18 20.49 -9.31 -6.07
C GLY A 18 19.37 -10.32 -5.75
N TYR A 19 18.20 -9.87 -5.26
CA TYR A 19 17.07 -10.76 -5.05
C TYR A 19 16.38 -11.11 -6.37
N LYS A 20 15.91 -12.37 -6.48
CA LYS A 20 15.00 -12.77 -7.55
C LYS A 20 13.59 -12.33 -7.16
N VAL A 21 13.05 -11.36 -7.89
CA VAL A 21 11.74 -10.77 -7.63
C VAL A 21 10.79 -11.07 -8.77
N THR A 22 9.55 -11.44 -8.46
CA THR A 22 8.47 -11.61 -9.43
C THR A 22 7.30 -10.71 -9.02
N SER A 23 6.86 -9.85 -9.93
CA SER A 23 5.68 -9.00 -9.72
C SER A 23 4.40 -9.71 -10.13
N TYR A 24 3.33 -9.55 -9.34
CA TYR A 24 1.99 -10.08 -9.63
C TYR A 24 0.93 -8.98 -9.56
N ALA A 25 -0.08 -9.10 -10.41
CA ALA A 25 -1.24 -8.21 -10.39
C ALA A 25 -2.30 -8.69 -9.40
N ALA A 26 -2.55 -7.90 -8.36
CA ALA A 26 -3.50 -8.17 -7.31
C ALA A 26 -4.76 -7.31 -7.40
N ARG A 27 -5.86 -7.77 -6.79
CA ARG A 27 -7.10 -7.02 -6.61
C ARG A 27 -7.53 -7.02 -5.15
N PHE A 28 -8.01 -5.88 -4.66
CA PHE A 28 -8.60 -5.78 -3.34
C PHE A 28 -9.93 -6.52 -3.27
N ILE A 29 -10.18 -7.20 -2.14
CA ILE A 29 -11.35 -8.08 -1.92
C ILE A 29 -12.05 -7.73 -0.60
N ASP A 30 -11.63 -6.69 0.07
CA ASP A 30 -12.14 -6.26 1.37
C ASP A 30 -13.63 -5.86 1.35
N ARG A 31 -14.14 -5.51 0.16
CA ARG A 31 -15.54 -5.13 -0.07
C ARG A 31 -16.15 -6.03 -1.13
N LEU A 32 -16.91 -7.02 -0.68
CA LEU A 32 -17.47 -8.08 -1.54
C LEU A 32 -18.56 -7.64 -2.51
N GLU A 33 -19.08 -6.43 -2.39
CA GLU A 33 -20.20 -5.95 -3.22
C GLU A 33 -19.77 -5.59 -4.64
N GLU A 34 -18.48 -5.25 -4.85
CA GLU A 34 -17.95 -4.91 -6.16
C GLU A 34 -16.52 -5.46 -6.33
N TYR A 35 -16.33 -6.36 -7.29
CA TYR A 35 -15.00 -6.82 -7.66
C TYR A 35 -14.20 -5.68 -8.27
N GLN A 36 -13.07 -5.35 -7.64
CA GLN A 36 -12.17 -4.34 -8.17
C GLN A 36 -11.30 -4.90 -9.29
N ILE A 37 -10.87 -4.05 -10.22
CA ILE A 37 -9.88 -4.41 -11.24
C ILE A 37 -8.55 -4.80 -10.58
N ARG A 38 -7.69 -5.53 -11.29
CA ARG A 38 -6.32 -5.84 -10.85
C ARG A 38 -5.45 -4.58 -10.94
N ARG A 39 -5.50 -3.74 -9.93
CA ARG A 39 -4.80 -2.45 -9.87
C ARG A 39 -3.78 -2.34 -8.75
N HIS A 40 -3.42 -3.44 -8.16
CA HIS A 40 -2.43 -3.48 -7.10
C HIS A 40 -1.27 -4.38 -7.53
N ARG A 41 -0.05 -3.87 -7.42
CA ARG A 41 1.19 -4.62 -7.63
C ARG A 41 1.62 -5.21 -6.31
N VAL A 42 1.94 -6.48 -6.28
CA VAL A 42 2.61 -7.17 -5.17
C VAL A 42 3.86 -7.86 -5.69
N MET A 43 4.83 -8.09 -4.83
CA MET A 43 6.10 -8.71 -5.20
C MET A 43 6.31 -9.99 -4.41
N CYS A 44 6.81 -11.00 -5.08
CA CYS A 44 7.28 -12.24 -4.51
C CYS A 44 8.80 -12.31 -4.61
N ILE A 45 9.47 -12.57 -3.51
CA ILE A 45 10.90 -12.80 -3.42
C ILE A 45 11.14 -14.28 -3.19
N GLU A 46 12.10 -14.88 -3.91
CA GLU A 46 12.59 -16.22 -3.64
C GLU A 46 13.86 -16.13 -2.78
N LEU A 47 13.85 -16.80 -1.64
CA LEU A 47 14.98 -16.85 -0.71
C LEU A 47 15.00 -18.22 0.00
N GLU A 48 16.12 -18.95 -0.07
CA GLU A 48 16.31 -20.23 0.62
C GLU A 48 15.17 -21.23 0.41
N ASP A 49 14.82 -21.50 -0.85
CA ASP A 49 13.72 -22.39 -1.28
C ASP A 49 12.32 -22.00 -0.77
N LYS A 50 12.18 -20.79 -0.24
CA LYS A 50 10.91 -20.21 0.19
C LYS A 50 10.55 -18.99 -0.64
N ARG A 51 9.27 -18.70 -0.65
CA ARG A 51 8.73 -17.51 -1.31
C ARG A 51 8.11 -16.58 -0.28
N TYR A 52 8.41 -15.30 -0.42
CA TYR A 52 7.94 -14.26 0.48
C TYR A 52 7.21 -13.18 -0.30
N LEU A 53 5.99 -12.86 0.12
CA LEU A 53 5.29 -11.68 -0.37
C LEU A 53 5.85 -10.43 0.30
N THR A 54 6.13 -9.40 -0.50
CA THR A 54 6.43 -8.05 -0.04
C THR A 54 5.47 -7.05 -0.67
N ASP A 55 5.04 -6.06 0.11
CA ASP A 55 4.12 -5.04 -0.34
C ASP A 55 4.28 -3.77 0.50
N VAL A 56 4.69 -2.68 -0.12
CA VAL A 56 4.84 -1.36 0.49
C VAL A 56 3.74 -0.39 0.04
N GLY A 57 2.73 -0.88 -0.69
CA GLY A 57 1.75 -0.04 -1.40
C GLY A 57 0.35 0.04 -0.75
N VAL A 58 0.03 -0.69 0.32
CA VAL A 58 -1.34 -0.73 0.89
C VAL A 58 -1.52 0.22 2.09
N ASN A 59 -0.81 1.33 2.14
CA ASN A 59 -0.89 2.30 3.24
C ASN A 59 -0.70 1.62 4.61
N SER A 60 -1.65 1.87 5.54
CA SER A 60 -1.62 1.33 6.90
C SER A 60 -1.95 -0.17 7.02
N GLU A 61 -2.26 -0.84 5.93
CA GLU A 61 -2.60 -2.28 5.89
C GLU A 61 -1.49 -3.14 5.29
N SER A 62 -0.43 -2.52 4.74
CA SER A 62 0.75 -3.26 4.30
C SER A 62 1.42 -3.97 5.47
N PRO A 63 1.81 -5.23 5.29
CA PRO A 63 2.68 -5.91 6.26
C PRO A 63 4.00 -5.14 6.42
N ARG A 64 4.49 -5.04 7.64
CA ARG A 64 5.76 -4.36 7.95
C ARG A 64 6.99 -5.23 7.70
N CYS A 65 6.78 -6.49 7.39
CA CYS A 65 7.83 -7.45 7.06
C CYS A 65 7.37 -8.35 5.89
N PRO A 66 8.30 -9.00 5.18
CA PRO A 66 7.95 -10.02 4.21
C PRO A 66 7.16 -11.16 4.86
N LEU A 67 6.14 -11.64 4.16
CA LEU A 67 5.31 -12.76 4.61
C LEU A 67 5.62 -14.01 3.78
N GLU A 68 5.98 -15.11 4.43
CA GLU A 68 6.16 -16.39 3.76
C GLU A 68 4.84 -16.82 3.09
N MET A 69 4.90 -17.14 1.80
CA MET A 69 3.75 -17.60 1.02
C MET A 69 3.44 -19.08 1.33
N ALA A 70 2.99 -19.34 2.54
CA ALA A 70 2.61 -20.66 3.03
C ALA A 70 1.12 -20.64 3.43
N GLU A 71 0.32 -21.59 2.86
CA GLU A 71 -1.11 -21.67 3.12
C GLU A 71 -1.39 -22.00 4.60
N GLY A 72 -2.32 -21.28 5.20
CA GLY A 72 -2.76 -21.50 6.58
C GLY A 72 -1.78 -21.01 7.66
N LYS A 73 -0.52 -20.75 7.34
CA LYS A 73 0.49 -20.25 8.29
C LYS A 73 0.14 -18.86 8.78
N VAL A 74 -0.09 -18.73 10.09
CA VAL A 74 -0.29 -17.41 10.72
C VAL A 74 1.08 -16.79 11.02
N GLN A 75 1.25 -15.54 10.59
CA GLN A 75 2.47 -14.75 10.72
C GLN A 75 2.13 -13.37 11.28
N SER A 76 3.06 -12.73 11.98
CA SER A 76 2.82 -11.41 12.58
C SER A 76 3.92 -10.42 12.19
N ASP A 77 3.52 -9.18 11.96
CA ASP A 77 4.42 -8.04 11.80
C ASP A 77 4.61 -7.21 13.10
N GLY A 78 4.16 -7.77 14.24
CA GLY A 78 4.17 -7.12 15.54
C GLY A 78 2.92 -6.28 15.84
N ILE A 79 2.09 -5.96 14.83
CA ILE A 79 0.87 -5.16 14.96
C ILE A 79 -0.36 -5.94 14.54
N SER A 80 -0.27 -6.64 13.43
CA SER A 80 -1.34 -7.45 12.84
C SER A 80 -0.86 -8.89 12.62
N GLU A 81 -1.81 -9.79 12.55
CA GLU A 81 -1.61 -11.16 12.11
C GLU A 81 -2.02 -11.30 10.65
N TYR A 82 -1.28 -12.10 9.89
CA TYR A 82 -1.55 -12.38 8.47
C TYR A 82 -1.53 -13.88 8.21
N LYS A 83 -2.28 -14.31 7.21
CA LYS A 83 -2.23 -15.67 6.68
C LYS A 83 -2.61 -15.69 5.21
N PHE A 84 -2.16 -16.73 4.52
CA PHE A 84 -2.59 -16.99 3.15
C PHE A 84 -3.59 -18.15 3.11
N SER A 85 -4.50 -18.11 2.15
CA SER A 85 -5.31 -19.25 1.69
C SER A 85 -5.33 -19.30 0.18
N ARG A 86 -5.82 -20.39 -0.39
CA ARG A 86 -6.06 -20.53 -1.83
C ARG A 86 -7.54 -20.36 -2.14
N ASP A 87 -7.80 -19.82 -3.31
CA ASP A 87 -9.13 -19.64 -3.87
C ASP A 87 -9.09 -20.00 -5.37
N PRO A 88 -10.06 -20.75 -5.91
CA PRO A 88 -10.05 -21.19 -7.31
C PRO A 88 -10.03 -20.04 -8.32
N PHE A 89 -10.65 -18.91 -8.00
CA PHE A 89 -10.76 -17.75 -8.89
C PHE A 89 -9.71 -16.67 -8.59
N PHE A 90 -9.46 -16.38 -7.31
CA PHE A 90 -8.56 -15.32 -6.91
C PHE A 90 -7.09 -15.75 -6.77
N GLY A 91 -6.81 -17.05 -6.75
CA GLY A 91 -5.49 -17.60 -6.49
C GLY A 91 -5.11 -17.50 -5.01
N TRP A 92 -4.01 -16.83 -4.69
CA TRP A 92 -3.64 -16.54 -3.32
C TRP A 92 -4.51 -15.43 -2.73
N LEU A 93 -5.03 -15.65 -1.53
CA LEU A 93 -5.74 -14.65 -0.73
C LEU A 93 -4.89 -14.28 0.47
N LEU A 94 -4.55 -13.00 0.62
CA LEU A 94 -3.97 -12.48 1.84
C LEU A 94 -5.08 -12.05 2.80
N TRP A 95 -5.03 -12.58 4.02
CA TRP A 95 -5.89 -12.21 5.13
C TRP A 95 -5.11 -11.44 6.17
N GLN A 96 -5.77 -10.46 6.79
CA GLN A 96 -5.25 -9.69 7.92
C GLN A 96 -6.21 -9.79 9.10
N LYS A 97 -5.63 -9.83 10.30
CA LYS A 97 -6.36 -9.70 11.55
C LYS A 97 -5.68 -8.67 12.44
N GLU A 98 -6.34 -7.57 12.64
CA GLU A 98 -5.95 -6.59 13.63
C GLU A 98 -6.34 -7.07 15.03
N ARG A 99 -5.62 -6.60 16.05
CA ARG A 99 -5.92 -6.97 17.44
C ARG A 99 -7.40 -6.78 17.79
N ARG A 100 -8.05 -7.84 18.28
CA ARG A 100 -9.48 -7.88 18.67
C ARG A 100 -10.48 -7.69 17.52
N LYS A 101 -10.05 -7.80 16.26
CA LYS A 101 -10.94 -7.79 15.10
C LYS A 101 -10.98 -9.17 14.45
N PRO A 102 -12.05 -9.51 13.72
CA PRO A 102 -12.10 -10.73 12.92
C PRO A 102 -11.09 -10.67 11.77
N TRP A 103 -10.78 -11.84 11.18
CA TRP A 103 -10.03 -11.93 9.95
C TRP A 103 -10.78 -11.22 8.82
N LYS A 104 -10.08 -10.39 8.05
CA LYS A 104 -10.57 -9.77 6.81
C LYS A 104 -9.68 -10.14 5.64
N ARG A 105 -10.25 -10.32 4.46
CA ARG A 105 -9.49 -10.45 3.22
C ARG A 105 -8.95 -9.08 2.82
N LEU A 106 -7.69 -9.00 2.43
CA LEU A 106 -7.11 -7.76 1.90
C LEU A 106 -7.16 -7.76 0.37
N PHE A 107 -6.46 -8.69 -0.22
CA PHE A 107 -6.38 -8.82 -1.68
C PHE A 107 -6.10 -10.25 -2.09
N GLY A 108 -6.35 -10.53 -3.38
CA GLY A 108 -5.99 -11.79 -4.02
C GLY A 108 -5.20 -11.56 -5.30
N PHE A 109 -4.37 -12.54 -5.66
CA PHE A 109 -3.56 -12.52 -6.88
C PHE A 109 -3.29 -13.94 -7.39
N THR A 110 -3.22 -14.07 -8.71
CA THR A 110 -2.75 -15.29 -9.37
C THR A 110 -1.23 -15.20 -9.59
N GLU A 111 -0.58 -16.34 -9.75
CA GLU A 111 0.88 -16.42 -9.96
C GLU A 111 1.28 -16.21 -11.44
N GLU A 112 0.59 -15.31 -12.12
CA GLU A 112 0.91 -14.87 -13.47
C GLU A 112 1.91 -13.70 -13.39
N PRO A 113 3.18 -13.89 -13.80
CA PRO A 113 4.19 -12.84 -13.74
C PRO A 113 3.79 -11.63 -14.58
N GLN A 114 4.05 -10.44 -14.07
CA GLN A 114 3.75 -9.18 -14.73
C GLN A 114 5.03 -8.38 -14.98
N LEU A 115 5.12 -7.77 -16.15
CA LEU A 115 6.13 -6.77 -16.49
C LEU A 115 5.67 -5.38 -16.01
N ASP A 116 6.58 -4.44 -15.94
CA ASP A 116 6.27 -3.05 -15.54
C ASP A 116 5.21 -2.42 -16.42
N MET A 117 5.24 -2.69 -17.74
CA MET A 117 4.26 -2.15 -18.68
C MET A 117 2.86 -2.72 -18.50
N ASP A 118 2.70 -3.89 -17.92
CA ASP A 118 1.38 -4.48 -17.63
C ASP A 118 0.61 -3.70 -16.56
N PHE A 119 1.31 -2.89 -15.78
CA PHE A 119 0.69 -2.01 -14.77
C PHE A 119 0.25 -0.64 -15.32
N ILE A 120 0.64 -0.27 -16.55
CA ILE A 120 0.27 1.03 -17.17
C ILE A 120 -1.25 1.23 -17.23
N PRO A 121 -2.06 0.27 -17.70
CA PRO A 121 -3.52 0.45 -17.73
C PRO A 121 -4.12 0.67 -16.33
N ALA A 122 -3.60 -0.03 -15.32
CA ALA A 122 -4.01 0.13 -13.93
C ALA A 122 -3.63 1.50 -13.35
N CYS A 123 -2.47 2.05 -13.76
CA CYS A 123 -2.06 3.42 -13.43
C CYS A 123 -2.99 4.45 -14.06
N ILE A 124 -3.28 4.33 -15.35
CA ILE A 124 -4.19 5.22 -16.08
C ILE A 124 -5.59 5.20 -15.44
N TYR A 125 -6.14 4.03 -15.16
CA TYR A 125 -7.42 3.91 -14.45
C TYR A 125 -7.37 4.63 -13.10
N THR A 126 -6.33 4.37 -12.33
CA THR A 126 -6.15 4.94 -10.98
C THR A 126 -6.08 6.46 -11.03
N ASP A 127 -5.50 7.03 -12.08
CA ASP A 127 -5.28 8.48 -12.24
C ASP A 127 -6.46 9.24 -12.81
N LEU A 128 -7.10 8.65 -13.78
CA LEU A 128 -8.04 9.37 -14.63
C LEU A 128 -9.49 8.92 -14.45
N HIS A 129 -9.74 7.69 -13.99
CA HIS A 129 -11.11 7.20 -13.89
C HIS A 129 -11.87 7.88 -12.74
N PRO A 130 -13.08 8.41 -12.97
CA PRO A 130 -13.87 9.12 -11.95
C PRO A 130 -14.21 8.23 -10.75
N ASP A 131 -14.38 6.92 -10.93
CA ASP A 131 -14.66 5.98 -9.85
C ASP A 131 -13.41 5.52 -9.10
N SER A 132 -12.23 5.97 -9.50
CA SER A 132 -11.01 5.64 -8.77
C SER A 132 -11.06 6.18 -7.34
N PRO A 133 -10.94 5.31 -6.31
CA PRO A 133 -10.96 5.76 -4.92
C PRO A 133 -9.79 6.68 -4.57
N LEU A 134 -8.73 6.72 -5.39
CA LEU A 134 -7.59 7.62 -5.18
C LEU A 134 -7.87 9.05 -5.67
N ASN A 135 -8.92 9.24 -6.47
CA ASN A 135 -9.37 10.57 -6.91
C ASN A 135 -10.40 11.20 -5.95
N LYS A 136 -10.88 10.44 -4.95
CA LYS A 136 -11.91 10.88 -4.00
C LYS A 136 -11.37 11.62 -2.76
N GLY A 137 -10.09 12.00 -2.77
CA GLY A 137 -9.50 12.78 -1.68
C GLY A 137 -8.04 12.42 -1.38
N LYS A 138 -7.43 13.27 -0.57
CA LYS A 138 -6.02 13.09 -0.17
C LYS A 138 -5.91 11.94 0.83
N ALA A 139 -4.99 11.02 0.58
CA ALA A 139 -4.64 9.94 1.50
C ALA A 139 -3.12 9.76 1.51
N ILE A 140 -2.50 10.03 2.65
CA ILE A 140 -1.06 9.87 2.86
C ILE A 140 -0.87 9.11 4.16
N SER A 141 0.09 8.20 4.21
CA SER A 141 0.47 7.52 5.45
C SER A 141 1.96 7.28 5.51
N VAL A 142 2.51 7.30 6.71
CA VAL A 142 3.89 6.92 7.00
C VAL A 142 3.93 6.07 8.26
N PHE A 143 4.70 4.99 8.21
CA PHE A 143 5.05 4.20 9.38
C PHE A 143 6.32 4.77 10.01
N ARG A 144 6.28 4.96 11.31
CA ARG A 144 7.43 5.22 12.17
C ARG A 144 7.60 4.03 13.10
N GLU A 145 8.73 3.95 13.79
CA GLU A 145 9.02 2.85 14.71
C GLU A 145 7.88 2.61 15.71
N ASP A 146 7.39 3.66 16.36
CA ASP A 146 6.37 3.58 17.41
C ASP A 146 4.97 3.99 16.98
N CYS A 147 4.80 4.62 15.82
CA CYS A 147 3.52 5.16 15.42
C CYS A 147 3.28 5.07 13.91
N ASN A 148 2.00 5.14 13.56
CA ASN A 148 1.56 5.35 12.19
C ASN A 148 0.87 6.72 12.10
N ILE A 149 1.25 7.52 11.12
CA ILE A 149 0.69 8.85 10.90
C ILE A 149 -0.05 8.83 9.56
N THR A 150 -1.29 9.31 9.55
CA THR A 150 -2.12 9.31 8.34
C THR A 150 -2.80 10.65 8.13
N ILE A 151 -2.91 11.06 6.86
CA ILE A 151 -3.85 12.10 6.43
C ILE A 151 -4.92 11.42 5.58
N ARG A 152 -6.19 11.68 5.89
CA ARG A 152 -7.32 11.36 5.01
C ARG A 152 -8.23 12.57 4.90
N GLY A 153 -8.39 13.09 3.67
CA GLY A 153 -9.03 14.38 3.44
C GLY A 153 -8.24 15.50 4.13
N ASN A 154 -8.86 16.16 5.11
CA ASN A 154 -8.26 17.20 5.93
C ASN A 154 -7.94 16.75 7.38
N LEU A 155 -8.01 15.46 7.67
CA LEU A 155 -7.81 14.93 9.02
C LEU A 155 -6.49 14.19 9.14
N LEU A 156 -5.57 14.76 9.93
CA LEU A 156 -4.33 14.12 10.36
C LEU A 156 -4.63 13.27 11.61
N LYS A 157 -4.13 12.04 11.63
CA LYS A 157 -4.25 11.12 12.77
C LYS A 157 -2.93 10.46 13.10
N PHE A 158 -2.66 10.33 14.39
CA PHE A 158 -1.54 9.58 14.95
C PHE A 158 -2.08 8.32 15.62
N TYR A 159 -1.52 7.18 15.24
CA TYR A 159 -1.87 5.88 15.81
C TYR A 159 -0.69 5.35 16.61
N LEU A 160 -0.92 4.99 17.86
CA LEU A 160 0.03 4.33 18.75
C LEU A 160 -0.59 2.99 19.17
N GLY A 161 0.13 1.88 18.97
CA GLY A 161 -0.38 0.55 19.28
C GLY A 161 -1.74 0.25 18.61
N GLY A 162 -1.94 0.72 17.36
CA GLY A 162 -3.18 0.54 16.59
C GLY A 162 -4.36 1.42 17.03
N ARG A 163 -4.18 2.33 18.01
CA ARG A 163 -5.22 3.24 18.48
C ARG A 163 -4.92 4.68 18.13
N VAL A 164 -5.94 5.45 17.77
CA VAL A 164 -5.80 6.89 17.54
C VAL A 164 -5.49 7.57 18.86
N LYS A 165 -4.35 8.23 18.94
CA LYS A 165 -3.92 9.04 20.10
C LYS A 165 -4.19 10.52 19.91
N TYR A 166 -3.90 11.03 18.70
CA TYR A 166 -4.09 12.43 18.37
C TYR A 166 -4.83 12.59 17.05
N ARG A 167 -5.60 13.66 16.95
CA ARG A 167 -6.29 14.09 15.73
C ARG A 167 -6.05 15.58 15.57
N TYR A 168 -5.80 16.02 14.34
CA TYR A 168 -5.68 17.42 13.99
C TYR A 168 -6.39 17.67 12.67
N THR A 169 -7.22 18.71 12.62
CA THR A 169 -7.91 19.11 11.39
C THR A 169 -7.06 20.16 10.67
N ILE A 170 -6.69 19.85 9.43
CA ILE A 170 -5.93 20.72 8.55
C ILE A 170 -6.92 21.71 7.94
N ASN A 171 -6.83 22.98 8.28
CA ASN A 171 -7.80 23.99 7.90
C ASN A 171 -7.36 24.82 6.67
N THR A 172 -6.04 24.98 6.49
CA THR A 172 -5.48 25.83 5.44
C THR A 172 -4.44 25.09 4.60
N LYS A 173 -4.10 25.68 3.44
CA LYS A 173 -2.97 25.19 2.63
C LYS A 173 -1.63 25.31 3.36
N TYR A 174 -1.47 26.34 4.19
CA TYR A 174 -0.25 26.53 4.99
C TYR A 174 -0.13 25.49 6.09
N ASP A 175 -1.23 25.14 6.79
CA ASP A 175 -1.26 24.02 7.74
C ASP A 175 -0.85 22.72 7.04
N LEU A 176 -1.41 22.46 5.86
CA LEU A 176 -1.08 21.26 5.09
C LEU A 176 0.41 21.23 4.73
N LYS A 177 0.99 22.34 4.28
CA LYS A 177 2.42 22.44 3.96
C LYS A 177 3.28 22.11 5.18
N GLY A 178 2.97 22.70 6.34
CA GLY A 178 3.68 22.44 7.59
C GLY A 178 3.60 20.97 8.01
N VAL A 179 2.39 20.40 8.00
CA VAL A 179 2.15 19.00 8.35
C VAL A 179 2.86 18.04 7.39
N LEU A 180 2.86 18.30 6.08
CA LEU A 180 3.54 17.47 5.09
C LEU A 180 5.05 17.48 5.29
N TRP A 181 5.62 18.65 5.56
CA TRP A 181 7.04 18.77 5.84
C TRP A 181 7.44 18.10 7.16
N GLU A 182 6.75 18.42 8.26
CA GLU A 182 7.10 17.98 9.60
C GLU A 182 6.96 16.46 9.79
N TYR A 183 5.84 15.90 9.31
CA TYR A 183 5.50 14.51 9.59
C TYR A 183 5.81 13.54 8.45
N PHE A 184 5.89 14.02 7.22
CA PHE A 184 6.07 13.17 6.04
C PHE A 184 7.36 13.47 5.26
N GLY A 185 8.08 14.54 5.57
CA GLY A 185 9.29 14.97 4.85
C GLY A 185 8.98 15.44 3.41
N ILE A 186 7.73 15.85 3.14
CA ILE A 186 7.30 16.27 1.81
C ILE A 186 7.32 17.80 1.73
N ALA A 187 8.23 18.34 0.91
CA ALA A 187 8.23 19.74 0.54
C ALA A 187 7.15 20.01 -0.53
N VAL A 188 6.32 21.04 -0.30
CA VAL A 188 5.31 21.49 -1.27
C VAL A 188 5.49 22.96 -1.55
N ASP A 189 5.63 23.30 -2.83
CA ASP A 189 5.65 24.68 -3.30
C ASP A 189 4.34 25.01 -4.02
N TYR A 190 3.52 25.85 -3.42
CA TYR A 190 2.25 26.28 -4.00
C TYR A 190 2.38 27.41 -5.04
N SER A 191 3.59 27.95 -5.26
CA SER A 191 3.85 28.92 -6.32
C SER A 191 3.92 28.29 -7.70
N LEU A 192 4.12 26.96 -7.77
CA LEU A 192 4.15 26.21 -9.02
C LEU A 192 2.74 25.80 -9.48
N PRO A 193 2.45 25.84 -10.80
CA PRO A 193 1.22 25.31 -11.37
C PRO A 193 1.07 23.82 -10.97
N ASN A 194 -0.09 23.40 -10.51
CA ASN A 194 -0.38 22.05 -10.01
C ASN A 194 0.14 21.70 -8.59
N GLY A 195 0.46 22.71 -7.73
CA GLY A 195 0.82 22.48 -6.34
C GLY A 195 2.23 21.95 -6.13
N GLY A 196 3.14 22.25 -7.04
CA GLY A 196 4.57 22.13 -6.79
C GLY A 196 5.15 20.73 -6.74
N ILE A 197 4.53 19.78 -7.41
CA ILE A 197 5.23 18.56 -7.80
C ILE A 197 5.90 18.90 -9.13
N ASP A 198 7.15 19.33 -9.04
CA ASP A 198 8.02 19.46 -10.21
C ASP A 198 8.16 18.07 -10.83
N ARG A 199 7.66 17.90 -12.05
CA ARG A 199 7.79 16.66 -12.82
C ARG A 199 8.91 16.77 -13.87
N SER A 200 9.72 17.78 -13.75
CA SER A 200 10.92 17.94 -14.56
C SER A 200 12.10 17.30 -13.82
N ASP A 201 12.25 15.97 -13.96
CA ASP A 201 13.53 15.25 -14.12
C ASP A 201 13.22 13.76 -14.36
#